data_2edfdbf3a8f303a2438b8cd46a83d1a6
#
_entry.id   2edfdbf3a8f303a2438b8cd46a83d1a6
#
_cell.length_a   1.000
_cell.length_b   1.000
_cell.length_c   1.000
_cell.angle_alpha   90.00
_cell.angle_beta   90.00
_cell.angle_gamma   90.00
#
_symmetry.space_group_name_H-M   'P 1'
#
loop_
_entity.id
_entity.type
_entity.pdbx_description
1 polymer ?
#
loop_
_entity_poly.entity_id
_entity_poly.type
_entity_poly.pdbx_seq_one_letter_code
_entity_poly.pdbx_strand_id
1 'polypeptide(L)'
;AKLQEYKEKEESDTETSQLVQKELEQTNMYLGKTDVFGEGITIKLKDFTDEEGNIQSITAEDLLVIVDYLKSAGAEAISINEQRIVNTSEIVYVGNSIVYINQQRILSPYTIKAIGNQTYLESILLGNGGYVDELKKIGFDVDIERSNKISIPKYQKELAHKYIQ
;
A
#
# COMPACT_ATOMS: atom_id res chain seq x y z
N ALA A 1 23.30 44.53 20.52
CA ALA A 1 22.91 44.48 19.11
C ALA A 1 23.43 43.23 18.42
N LYS A 2 24.72 42.93 18.51
CA LYS A 2 25.31 41.73 17.87
C LYS A 2 24.82 40.41 18.47
N LEU A 3 24.57 40.34 19.78
CA LEU A 3 24.06 39.18 20.48
C LEU A 3 22.63 38.84 20.06
N GLN A 4 21.84 39.85 19.73
CA GLN A 4 20.47 39.68 19.28
C GLN A 4 20.40 39.19 17.84
N GLU A 5 21.29 39.67 16.96
CA GLU A 5 21.43 39.18 15.58
C GLU A 5 21.89 37.70 15.52
N TYR A 6 22.82 37.31 16.40
CA TYR A 6 23.24 35.89 16.50
C TYR A 6 22.13 34.98 17.03
N LYS A 7 21.34 35.40 17.99
CA LYS A 7 20.19 34.63 18.49
C LYS A 7 19.11 34.48 17.42
N GLU A 8 18.76 35.53 16.70
CA GLU A 8 17.77 35.50 15.62
C GLU A 8 18.25 34.57 14.49
N LYS A 9 19.53 34.58 14.17
CA LYS A 9 20.12 33.67 13.17
C LYS A 9 20.11 32.22 13.61
N GLU A 10 20.44 31.94 14.87
CA GLU A 10 20.36 30.56 15.42
C GLU A 10 18.93 30.04 15.45
N GLU A 11 17.95 30.85 15.83
CA GLU A 11 16.53 30.48 15.82
C GLU A 11 16.06 30.20 14.38
N SER A 12 16.42 31.03 13.40
CA SER A 12 16.08 30.85 11.99
C SER A 12 16.71 29.58 11.41
N ASP A 13 17.97 29.31 11.71
CA ASP A 13 18.67 28.10 11.26
C ASP A 13 18.07 26.84 11.87
N THR A 14 17.61 26.90 13.14
CA THR A 14 16.93 25.79 13.82
C THR A 14 15.57 25.51 13.20
N GLU A 15 14.77 26.55 12.94
CA GLU A 15 13.47 26.42 12.27
C GLU A 15 13.64 25.83 10.86
N THR A 16 14.61 26.29 10.09
CA THR A 16 14.93 25.77 8.75
C THR A 16 15.33 24.29 8.82
N SER A 17 16.18 23.91 9.78
CA SER A 17 16.57 22.51 10.00
C SER A 17 15.39 21.62 10.36
N GLN A 18 14.46 22.11 11.19
CA GLN A 18 13.24 21.38 11.54
C GLN A 18 12.31 21.19 10.34
N LEU A 19 12.16 22.20 9.50
CA LEU A 19 11.37 22.10 8.27
C LEU A 19 11.95 21.10 7.28
N VAL A 20 13.27 21.13 7.07
CA VAL A 20 13.97 20.17 6.19
C VAL A 20 13.82 18.74 6.71
N GLN A 21 13.96 18.53 8.01
CA GLN A 21 13.77 17.21 8.61
C GLN A 21 12.34 16.71 8.44
N LYS A 22 11.34 17.57 8.63
CA LYS A 22 9.94 17.22 8.44
C LYS A 22 9.63 16.84 6.99
N GLU A 23 10.15 17.58 6.02
CA GLU A 23 10.03 17.27 4.59
C GLU A 23 10.69 15.94 4.25
N LEU A 24 11.86 15.64 4.82
CA LEU A 24 12.56 14.37 4.64
C LEU A 24 11.75 13.20 5.21
N GLU A 25 11.17 13.34 6.39
CA GLU A 25 10.30 12.33 6.99
C GLU A 25 9.08 12.04 6.12
N GLN A 26 8.41 13.09 5.63
CA GLN A 26 7.27 12.94 4.72
C GLN A 26 7.66 12.25 3.42
N THR A 27 8.78 12.64 2.83
CA THR A 27 9.32 12.02 1.62
C THR A 27 9.61 10.53 1.84
N ASN A 28 10.23 10.17 2.95
CA ASN A 28 10.50 8.78 3.31
C ASN A 28 9.22 7.95 3.49
N MET A 29 8.16 8.55 4.03
CA MET A 29 6.84 7.90 4.13
C MET A 29 6.27 7.59 2.75
N TYR A 30 6.29 8.55 1.83
CA TYR A 30 5.82 8.36 0.45
C TYR A 30 6.66 7.37 -0.34
N LEU A 31 7.97 7.34 -0.12
CA LEU A 31 8.87 6.36 -0.74
C LEU A 31 8.77 4.96 -0.14
N GLY A 32 8.02 4.79 0.94
CA GLY A 32 7.84 3.51 1.60
C GLY A 32 9.02 3.09 2.48
N LYS A 33 9.89 4.01 2.86
CA LYS A 33 11.09 3.73 3.67
C LYS A 33 10.82 3.64 5.17
N THR A 34 9.61 3.96 5.60
CA THR A 34 9.21 3.94 7.03
C THR A 34 7.93 3.14 7.23
N ASP A 35 7.82 2.52 8.40
CA ASP A 35 6.56 1.96 8.86
C ASP A 35 5.56 3.11 9.02
N VAL A 36 4.32 2.88 8.59
CA VAL A 36 3.26 3.88 8.68
C VAL A 36 2.01 3.28 9.29
N PHE A 37 1.20 4.14 9.89
CA PHE A 37 -0.11 3.74 10.42
C PHE A 37 -1.11 4.89 10.23
N GLY A 38 -2.38 4.53 10.14
CA GLY A 38 -3.46 5.49 9.95
C GLY A 38 -4.79 4.80 9.75
N GLU A 39 -5.83 5.58 9.50
CA GLU A 39 -7.12 5.02 9.13
C GLU A 39 -7.08 4.41 7.74
N GLY A 40 -7.92 3.43 7.50
CA GLY A 40 -8.01 2.80 6.20
C GLY A 40 -8.87 1.55 6.21
N ILE A 41 -8.58 0.65 5.28
CA ILE A 41 -9.30 -0.61 5.12
C ILE A 41 -8.35 -1.80 5.04
N THR A 42 -8.86 -2.97 5.44
CA THR A 42 -8.22 -4.26 5.22
C THR A 42 -9.12 -5.10 4.34
N ILE A 43 -8.59 -5.63 3.26
CA ILE A 43 -9.28 -6.50 2.31
C ILE A 43 -8.69 -7.90 2.44
N LYS A 44 -9.55 -8.87 2.70
CA LYS A 44 -9.18 -10.29 2.76
C LYS A 44 -9.83 -11.02 1.61
N LEU A 45 -9.05 -11.69 0.81
CA LEU A 45 -9.52 -12.52 -0.30
C LEU A 45 -8.71 -13.79 -0.41
N LYS A 46 -9.36 -14.86 -0.86
CA LYS A 46 -8.73 -16.17 -0.97
C LYS A 46 -9.22 -16.92 -2.20
N ASP A 47 -8.41 -17.85 -2.65
CA ASP A 47 -8.80 -18.83 -3.66
C ASP A 47 -9.98 -19.67 -3.14
N PHE A 48 -10.80 -20.15 -4.05
CA PHE A 48 -11.92 -21.04 -3.71
C PHE A 48 -12.00 -22.20 -4.70
N THR A 49 -12.72 -23.25 -4.30
CA THR A 49 -13.03 -24.38 -5.15
C THR A 49 -14.48 -24.27 -5.59
N ASP A 50 -14.74 -24.31 -6.88
CA ASP A 50 -16.08 -24.24 -7.45
C ASP A 50 -16.85 -25.57 -7.26
N GLU A 51 -18.12 -25.57 -7.65
CA GLU A 51 -18.99 -26.74 -7.54
C GLU A 51 -18.53 -27.94 -8.37
N GLU A 52 -17.73 -27.69 -9.41
CA GLU A 52 -17.17 -28.72 -10.29
C GLU A 52 -15.84 -29.29 -9.76
N GLY A 53 -15.33 -28.74 -8.66
CA GLY A 53 -14.07 -29.13 -8.04
C GLY A 53 -12.83 -28.45 -8.59
N ASN A 54 -12.99 -27.41 -9.42
CA ASN A 54 -11.88 -26.65 -9.96
C ASN A 54 -11.46 -25.53 -8.98
N ILE A 55 -10.16 -25.35 -8.83
CA ILE A 55 -9.61 -24.27 -8.01
C ILE A 55 -9.65 -22.96 -8.81
N GLN A 56 -10.37 -21.99 -8.29
CA GLN A 56 -10.40 -20.63 -8.80
C GLN A 56 -9.42 -19.80 -7.96
N SER A 57 -8.41 -19.27 -8.61
CA SER A 57 -7.32 -18.54 -7.93
C SER A 57 -7.41 -17.05 -8.18
N ILE A 58 -7.10 -16.27 -7.15
CA ILE A 58 -6.81 -14.84 -7.27
C ILE A 58 -5.51 -14.71 -8.06
N THR A 59 -5.52 -13.88 -9.07
CA THR A 59 -4.39 -13.70 -9.97
C THR A 59 -3.55 -12.47 -9.57
N ALA A 60 -2.31 -12.42 -10.06
CA ALA A 60 -1.48 -11.21 -9.93
C ALA A 60 -2.16 -9.99 -10.58
N GLU A 61 -2.87 -10.21 -11.67
CA GLU A 61 -3.66 -9.18 -12.35
C GLU A 61 -4.79 -8.64 -11.45
N ASP A 62 -5.50 -9.52 -10.75
CA ASP A 62 -6.54 -9.13 -9.79
C ASP A 62 -5.95 -8.23 -8.69
N LEU A 63 -4.81 -8.61 -8.13
CA LEU A 63 -4.13 -7.84 -7.09
C LEU A 63 -3.67 -6.48 -7.62
N LEU A 64 -3.12 -6.44 -8.83
CA LEU A 64 -2.68 -5.21 -9.47
C LEU A 64 -3.84 -4.24 -9.71
N VAL A 65 -4.96 -4.75 -10.20
CA VAL A 65 -6.18 -3.95 -10.43
C VAL A 65 -6.70 -3.38 -9.12
N ILE A 66 -6.75 -4.18 -8.06
CA ILE A 66 -7.18 -3.70 -6.73
C ILE A 66 -6.25 -2.59 -6.24
N VAL A 67 -4.94 -2.76 -6.37
CA VAL A 67 -3.96 -1.73 -6.00
C VAL A 67 -4.19 -0.44 -6.78
N ASP A 68 -4.44 -0.53 -8.09
CA ASP A 68 -4.70 0.64 -8.92
C ASP A 68 -5.98 1.38 -8.51
N TYR A 69 -7.04 0.65 -8.19
CA TYR A 69 -8.27 1.24 -7.64
C TYR A 69 -8.02 1.95 -6.31
N LEU A 70 -7.26 1.34 -5.41
CA LEU A 70 -6.92 1.94 -4.12
C LEU A 70 -6.09 3.23 -4.30
N LYS A 71 -5.13 3.23 -5.20
CA LYS A 71 -4.36 4.44 -5.54
C LYS A 71 -5.25 5.53 -6.09
N SER A 72 -6.18 5.19 -6.98
CA SER A 72 -7.16 6.13 -7.55
C SER A 72 -8.08 6.72 -6.49
N ALA A 73 -8.36 5.98 -5.43
CA ALA A 73 -9.17 6.46 -4.29
C ALA A 73 -8.34 7.23 -3.25
N GLY A 74 -7.08 7.52 -3.54
CA GLY A 74 -6.22 8.32 -2.70
C GLY A 74 -5.50 7.55 -1.58
N ALA A 75 -5.32 6.25 -1.72
CA ALA A 75 -4.52 5.49 -0.75
C ALA A 75 -3.10 6.03 -0.66
N GLU A 76 -2.67 6.34 0.55
CA GLU A 76 -1.34 6.90 0.84
C GLU A 76 -0.28 5.82 1.07
N ALA A 77 -0.71 4.64 1.47
CA ALA A 77 0.13 3.46 1.65
C ALA A 77 -0.68 2.20 1.43
N ILE A 78 -0.06 1.20 0.82
CA ILE A 78 -0.67 -0.09 0.50
C ILE A 78 0.32 -1.20 0.81
N SER A 79 -0.17 -2.32 1.36
CA SER A 79 0.60 -3.56 1.48
C SER A 79 -0.25 -4.78 1.10
N ILE A 80 0.42 -5.82 0.64
CA ILE A 80 -0.19 -7.13 0.38
C ILE A 80 0.63 -8.17 1.14
N ASN A 81 0.01 -8.89 2.07
CA ASN A 81 0.69 -9.85 2.94
C ASN A 81 1.99 -9.30 3.53
N GLU A 82 1.91 -8.10 4.10
CA GLU A 82 3.02 -7.35 4.72
C GLU A 82 4.11 -6.89 3.74
N GLN A 83 3.90 -7.03 2.43
CA GLN A 83 4.79 -6.46 1.43
C GLN A 83 4.32 -5.05 1.06
N ARG A 84 5.12 -4.04 1.40
CA ARG A 84 4.85 -2.64 1.06
C ARG A 84 4.89 -2.43 -0.45
N ILE A 85 3.83 -1.86 -0.99
CA ILE A 85 3.78 -1.50 -2.40
C ILE A 85 4.40 -0.11 -2.58
N VAL A 86 5.46 -0.05 -3.36
CA VAL A 86 6.17 1.18 -3.74
C VAL A 86 6.22 1.29 -5.27
N ASN A 87 6.69 2.40 -5.80
CA ASN A 87 6.72 2.62 -7.25
C ASN A 87 7.51 1.56 -8.03
N THR A 88 8.50 0.96 -7.40
CA THR A 88 9.33 -0.11 -8.00
C THR A 88 8.84 -1.52 -7.66
N SER A 89 7.74 -1.65 -6.92
CA SER A 89 7.18 -2.96 -6.57
C SER A 89 6.68 -3.69 -7.81
N GLU A 90 6.96 -4.97 -7.86
CA GLU A 90 6.50 -5.86 -8.91
C GLU A 90 5.48 -6.84 -8.34
N ILE A 91 4.37 -7.01 -9.05
CA ILE A 91 3.38 -8.05 -8.78
C ILE A 91 3.34 -8.92 -10.02
N VAL A 92 3.94 -10.10 -9.95
CA VAL A 92 4.17 -10.95 -11.13
C VAL A 92 3.80 -12.40 -10.87
N TYR A 93 3.49 -13.12 -11.92
CA TYR A 93 3.39 -14.57 -11.92
C TYR A 93 4.72 -15.23 -12.22
N VAL A 94 4.97 -16.35 -11.55
CA VAL A 94 6.01 -17.30 -11.94
C VAL A 94 5.37 -18.69 -12.02
N GLY A 95 5.34 -19.25 -13.22
CA GLY A 95 4.71 -20.55 -13.46
C GLY A 95 3.20 -20.58 -13.25
N ASN A 96 2.66 -21.72 -12.81
CA ASN A 96 1.24 -21.92 -12.62
C ASN A 96 0.74 -21.31 -11.30
N SER A 97 0.22 -20.09 -11.35
CA SER A 97 -0.48 -19.43 -10.25
C SER A 97 0.37 -19.07 -9.02
N ILE A 98 1.68 -18.93 -9.18
CA ILE A 98 2.54 -18.46 -8.10
C ILE A 98 2.74 -16.95 -8.23
N VAL A 99 2.27 -16.20 -7.24
CA VAL A 99 2.40 -14.74 -7.19
C VAL A 99 3.66 -14.36 -6.41
N TYR A 100 4.44 -13.45 -7.00
CA TYR A 100 5.57 -12.81 -6.33
C TYR A 100 5.33 -11.31 -6.21
N ILE A 101 5.55 -10.78 -5.03
CA ILE A 101 5.50 -9.35 -4.75
C ILE A 101 6.82 -8.96 -4.08
N ASN A 102 7.49 -7.94 -4.61
CA ASN A 102 8.82 -7.54 -4.14
C ASN A 102 9.81 -8.73 -4.08
N GLN A 103 9.72 -9.64 -5.05
CA GLN A 103 10.53 -10.86 -5.13
C GLN A 103 10.28 -11.86 -3.98
N GLN A 104 9.20 -11.69 -3.24
CA GLN A 104 8.74 -12.63 -2.22
C GLN A 104 7.54 -13.41 -2.72
N ARG A 105 7.55 -14.73 -2.51
CA ARG A 105 6.41 -15.58 -2.84
C ARG A 105 5.26 -15.29 -1.90
N ILE A 106 4.10 -15.00 -2.47
CA ILE A 106 2.89 -14.70 -1.75
C ILE A 106 1.85 -15.78 -2.06
N LEU A 107 1.19 -16.25 -1.04
CA LEU A 107 0.18 -17.30 -1.13
C LEU A 107 -1.19 -16.78 -0.66
N SER A 108 -2.26 -17.34 -1.26
CA SER A 108 -3.60 -17.21 -0.71
C SER A 108 -3.66 -17.78 0.74
N PRO A 109 -4.38 -17.17 1.67
CA PRO A 109 -5.22 -15.98 1.52
C PRO A 109 -4.40 -14.69 1.41
N TYR A 110 -4.95 -13.71 0.68
CA TYR A 110 -4.32 -12.41 0.51
C TYR A 110 -4.95 -11.40 1.46
N THR A 111 -4.12 -10.65 2.17
CA THR A 111 -4.54 -9.54 3.03
C THR A 111 -3.96 -8.25 2.47
N ILE A 112 -4.82 -7.40 1.94
CA ILE A 112 -4.46 -6.10 1.39
C ILE A 112 -4.83 -5.05 2.42
N LYS A 113 -3.87 -4.22 2.83
CA LYS A 113 -4.09 -3.10 3.72
C LYS A 113 -3.85 -1.80 2.96
N ALA A 114 -4.73 -0.83 3.16
CA ALA A 114 -4.61 0.48 2.54
C ALA A 114 -4.91 1.56 3.57
N ILE A 115 -4.05 2.55 3.66
CA ILE A 115 -4.22 3.73 4.50
C ILE A 115 -4.77 4.86 3.64
N GLY A 116 -5.85 5.48 4.08
CA GLY A 116 -6.52 6.57 3.39
C GLY A 116 -7.94 6.75 3.91
N ASN A 117 -8.74 7.54 3.21
CA ASN A 117 -10.14 7.74 3.59
C ASN A 117 -10.93 6.44 3.45
N GLN A 118 -11.39 5.91 4.58
CA GLN A 118 -12.08 4.60 4.64
C GLN A 118 -13.29 4.54 3.71
N THR A 119 -14.07 5.59 3.64
CA THR A 119 -15.29 5.64 2.82
C THR A 119 -14.96 5.59 1.33
N TYR A 120 -13.99 6.35 0.88
CA TYR A 120 -13.58 6.36 -0.53
C TYR A 120 -12.93 5.04 -0.95
N LEU A 121 -12.06 4.51 -0.12
CA LEU A 121 -11.38 3.23 -0.39
C LEU A 121 -12.37 2.08 -0.51
N GLU A 122 -13.33 2.00 0.40
CA GLU A 122 -14.37 0.97 0.34
C GLU A 122 -15.32 1.17 -0.85
N SER A 123 -15.76 2.39 -1.09
CA SER A 123 -16.72 2.72 -2.14
C SER A 123 -16.21 2.42 -3.54
N ILE A 124 -14.94 2.66 -3.81
CA ILE A 124 -14.38 2.39 -5.15
C ILE A 124 -14.31 0.90 -5.46
N LEU A 125 -14.23 0.06 -4.44
CA LEU A 125 -14.15 -1.39 -4.60
C LEU A 125 -15.52 -2.05 -4.59
N LEU A 126 -16.43 -1.61 -3.72
CA LEU A 126 -17.76 -2.21 -3.50
C LEU A 126 -18.87 -1.55 -4.30
N GLY A 127 -18.66 -0.38 -4.87
CA GLY A 127 -19.68 0.30 -5.70
C GLY A 127 -20.11 -0.57 -6.88
N ASN A 128 -21.31 -0.37 -7.41
CA ASN A 128 -21.81 -1.08 -8.57
C ASN A 128 -20.82 -1.02 -9.74
N GLY A 129 -20.38 -2.19 -10.21
CA GLY A 129 -19.34 -2.30 -11.22
C GLY A 129 -17.93 -2.13 -10.69
N GLY A 130 -17.75 -2.04 -9.38
CA GLY A 130 -16.44 -2.09 -8.73
C GLY A 130 -15.81 -3.48 -8.84
N TYR A 131 -14.49 -3.53 -8.77
CA TYR A 131 -13.76 -4.78 -9.03
C TYR A 131 -14.05 -5.88 -7.99
N VAL A 132 -14.18 -5.51 -6.73
CA VAL A 132 -14.56 -6.47 -5.65
C VAL A 132 -15.98 -6.97 -5.84
N ASP A 133 -16.90 -6.11 -6.29
CA ASP A 133 -18.26 -6.52 -6.63
C ASP A 133 -18.24 -7.60 -7.74
N GLU A 134 -17.41 -7.43 -8.74
CA GLU A 134 -17.25 -8.42 -9.81
C GLU A 134 -16.63 -9.72 -9.33
N LEU A 135 -15.61 -9.67 -8.47
CA LEU A 135 -15.02 -10.87 -7.87
C LEU A 135 -16.05 -11.65 -7.04
N LYS A 136 -16.89 -10.97 -6.27
CA LYS A 136 -17.98 -11.60 -5.52
C LYS A 136 -19.00 -12.28 -6.44
N LYS A 137 -19.33 -11.67 -7.57
CA LYS A 137 -20.24 -12.27 -8.56
C LYS A 137 -19.67 -13.54 -9.19
N ILE A 138 -18.36 -13.64 -9.36
CA ILE A 138 -17.66 -14.85 -9.81
C ILE A 138 -17.73 -15.96 -8.77
N GLY A 139 -17.76 -15.62 -7.47
CA GLY A 139 -17.84 -16.55 -6.37
C GLY A 139 -16.74 -16.40 -5.33
N PHE A 140 -15.83 -15.45 -5.49
CA PHE A 140 -14.80 -15.18 -4.50
C PHE A 140 -15.39 -14.61 -3.22
N ASP A 141 -14.90 -15.11 -2.09
CA ASP A 141 -15.21 -14.56 -0.77
C ASP A 141 -14.24 -13.41 -0.48
N VAL A 142 -14.76 -12.20 -0.47
CA VAL A 142 -13.99 -10.99 -0.23
C VAL A 142 -14.59 -10.25 0.96
N ASP A 143 -13.77 -10.02 1.97
CA ASP A 143 -14.15 -9.31 3.18
C ASP A 143 -13.39 -7.98 3.24
N ILE A 144 -14.10 -6.88 3.53
CA ILE A 144 -13.52 -5.55 3.70
C ILE A 144 -13.90 -5.02 5.07
N GLU A 145 -12.89 -4.69 5.86
CA GLU A 145 -13.06 -4.10 7.20
C GLU A 145 -12.43 -2.71 7.25
N ARG A 146 -13.15 -1.77 7.83
CA ARG A 146 -12.62 -0.44 8.15
C ARG A 146 -11.89 -0.48 9.48
N SER A 147 -10.84 0.30 9.62
CA SER A 147 -10.12 0.48 10.87
C SER A 147 -9.54 1.88 10.96
N ASN A 148 -9.55 2.44 12.16
CA ASN A 148 -8.89 3.71 12.43
C ASN A 148 -7.38 3.56 12.63
N LYS A 149 -6.87 2.34 12.69
CA LYS A 149 -5.48 2.05 12.96
C LYS A 149 -4.99 0.87 12.12
N ILE A 150 -4.69 1.14 10.88
CA ILE A 150 -4.01 0.22 9.97
C ILE A 150 -2.50 0.44 10.11
N SER A 151 -1.73 -0.63 10.26
CA SER A 151 -0.27 -0.57 10.28
C SER A 151 0.27 -1.24 9.02
N ILE A 152 1.14 -0.53 8.31
CA ILE A 152 1.79 -1.00 7.09
C ILE A 152 3.29 -0.88 7.27
N PRO A 153 4.07 -1.97 7.11
CA PRO A 153 5.51 -1.95 7.30
C PRO A 153 6.22 -1.21 6.16
N LYS A 154 7.46 -0.84 6.42
CA LYS A 154 8.33 -0.28 5.40
C LYS A 154 8.67 -1.30 4.32
N TYR A 155 9.07 -0.81 3.15
CA TYR A 155 9.65 -1.64 2.10
C TYR A 155 10.98 -2.24 2.59
N GLN A 156 11.12 -3.55 2.51
CA GLN A 156 12.24 -4.29 3.13
C GLN A 156 13.52 -4.26 2.32
N LYS A 157 13.45 -3.88 1.04
CA LYS A 157 14.60 -3.80 0.15
C LYS A 157 15.02 -2.36 -0.07
N GLU A 158 16.31 -2.15 -0.38
CA GLU A 158 16.77 -0.85 -0.85
C GLU A 158 16.18 -0.54 -2.22
N LEU A 159 15.71 0.70 -2.39
CA LEU A 159 15.25 1.17 -3.68
C LEU A 159 16.44 1.26 -4.64
N ALA A 160 16.34 0.56 -5.77
CA ALA A 160 17.42 0.53 -6.73
C ALA A 160 17.60 1.91 -7.38
N HIS A 161 18.80 2.46 -7.29
CA HIS A 161 19.16 3.75 -7.89
C HIS A 161 20.55 3.69 -8.54
N LYS A 162 20.78 2.65 -9.32
CA LYS A 162 22.10 2.37 -9.91
C LYS A 162 22.62 3.46 -10.85
N TYR A 163 21.73 4.21 -11.48
CA TYR A 163 22.07 5.18 -12.49
C TYR A 163 21.76 6.63 -12.12
N ILE A 164 21.12 6.87 -10.99
CA ILE A 164 20.88 8.21 -10.47
C ILE A 164 22.07 8.62 -9.61
N GLN A 165 22.64 9.77 -9.90
CA GLN A 165 23.75 10.36 -9.13
C GLN A 165 23.25 11.57 -8.34
#